data_a7d7f85c49a5667b28d4df7fa1eea65e
#
_entry.id   a7d7f85c49a5667b28d4df7fa1eea65e
#
_cell.length_a   1.000
_cell.length_b   1.000
_cell.length_c   1.000
_cell.angle_alpha   90.00
_cell.angle_beta   90.00
_cell.angle_gamma   90.00
#
_symmetry.space_group_name_H-M   'P 1'
#
loop_
_entity.id
_entity.type
_entity.pdbx_description
1 polymer ?
#
loop_
_entity_poly.entity_id
_entity_poly.type
_entity_poly.pdbx_seq_one_letter_code
_entity_poly.pdbx_strand_id
1 'polypeptide(L)'
;MIFNKMVKSKIKFNDVSSANGTQKIQLPKYSSQVINLANGYSKATRPANVGQVSEDIKTFRDDETLTGYTNQDWINWHKNKYPEGIQKATDATWDMFQKMVQSLNTVTKEDIQKWEEDFVFSKTYDGLMVQNAIVKKIAEEINTQNYRLALPEEERQGIDGYINNHPVQIKSDTYDRTGRLHNEEMQCVVISYKKSNKTIIFDYNPEDFQ
;
A
#
# COMPACT_ATOMS: atom_id res chain seq x y z
N MET A 1 31.23 14.75 -17.68
CA MET A 1 30.11 14.14 -16.92
C MET A 1 30.12 12.65 -17.19
N ILE A 2 30.47 11.85 -16.18
CA ILE A 2 30.41 10.36 -16.28
C ILE A 2 28.96 9.99 -15.95
N PHE A 3 28.19 9.62 -16.97
CA PHE A 3 26.88 9.04 -16.78
C PHE A 3 27.05 7.66 -16.13
N ASN A 4 26.74 7.55 -14.84
CA ASN A 4 26.64 6.27 -14.16
C ASN A 4 25.50 5.48 -14.79
N LYS A 5 25.83 4.60 -15.72
CA LYS A 5 24.85 3.70 -16.36
C LYS A 5 24.39 2.69 -15.32
N MET A 6 23.16 2.83 -14.84
CA MET A 6 22.56 1.85 -13.96
C MET A 6 22.50 0.48 -14.63
N VAL A 7 23.07 -0.54 -13.99
CA VAL A 7 23.04 -1.92 -14.47
C VAL A 7 21.84 -2.63 -13.83
N LYS A 8 20.92 -3.13 -14.65
CA LYS A 8 19.79 -3.93 -14.22
C LYS A 8 20.20 -5.40 -14.15
N SER A 9 20.24 -5.97 -12.95
CA SER A 9 20.58 -7.37 -12.69
C SER A 9 19.38 -8.16 -12.19
N LYS A 10 19.39 -9.49 -12.34
CA LYS A 10 18.31 -10.40 -11.91
C LYS A 10 18.92 -11.63 -11.25
N ILE A 11 18.35 -12.04 -10.12
CA ILE A 11 18.62 -13.30 -9.44
C ILE A 11 17.31 -14.10 -9.40
N LYS A 12 17.38 -15.39 -9.65
CA LYS A 12 16.20 -16.27 -9.55
C LYS A 12 15.90 -16.51 -8.05
N PHE A 13 14.65 -16.42 -7.66
CA PHE A 13 14.25 -16.65 -6.28
C PHE A 13 14.61 -18.05 -5.78
N ASN A 14 14.54 -19.07 -6.64
CA ASN A 14 14.92 -20.42 -6.30
C ASN A 14 16.41 -20.55 -5.95
N ASP A 15 17.29 -19.76 -6.58
CA ASP A 15 18.72 -19.77 -6.28
C ASP A 15 18.96 -19.24 -4.85
N VAL A 16 18.23 -18.20 -4.45
CA VAL A 16 18.28 -17.65 -3.09
C VAL A 16 17.73 -18.65 -2.07
N SER A 17 16.59 -19.28 -2.34
CA SER A 17 15.96 -20.25 -1.44
C SER A 17 16.81 -21.49 -1.25
N SER A 18 17.43 -21.99 -2.32
CA SER A 18 18.31 -23.16 -2.27
C SER A 18 19.57 -22.86 -1.46
N ALA A 19 20.16 -21.67 -1.62
CA ALA A 19 21.34 -21.24 -0.87
C ALA A 19 21.05 -21.12 0.64
N ASN A 20 19.84 -20.75 1.01
CA ASN A 20 19.44 -20.54 2.41
C ASN A 20 18.76 -21.78 3.06
N GLY A 21 18.59 -22.89 2.32
CA GLY A 21 17.93 -24.09 2.84
C GLY A 21 16.44 -23.91 3.13
N THR A 22 15.79 -22.88 2.59
CA THR A 22 14.37 -22.61 2.82
C THR A 22 13.49 -23.39 1.83
N GLN A 23 12.44 -24.03 2.33
CA GLN A 23 11.45 -24.70 1.49
C GLN A 23 10.25 -23.79 1.25
N LYS A 24 9.79 -23.74 0.00
CA LYS A 24 8.58 -23.00 -0.36
C LYS A 24 7.35 -23.80 0.06
N ILE A 25 6.49 -23.18 0.89
CA ILE A 25 5.19 -23.77 1.26
C ILE A 25 4.28 -23.76 0.03
N GLN A 26 3.69 -24.90 -0.29
CA GLN A 26 2.66 -25.02 -1.32
C GLN A 26 1.29 -24.87 -0.69
N LEU A 27 0.54 -23.89 -1.12
CA LEU A 27 -0.83 -23.61 -0.69
C LEU A 27 -1.76 -23.64 -1.91
N PRO A 28 -3.06 -23.95 -1.72
CA PRO A 28 -4.05 -23.80 -2.78
C PRO A 28 -4.04 -22.40 -3.38
N LYS A 29 -4.40 -22.28 -4.67
CA LYS A 29 -4.45 -21.00 -5.37
C LYS A 29 -5.32 -20.00 -4.59
N TYR A 30 -4.86 -18.76 -4.48
CA TYR A 30 -5.48 -17.65 -3.73
C TYR A 30 -5.47 -17.75 -2.19
N SER A 31 -5.17 -18.90 -1.60
CA SER A 31 -5.20 -19.05 -0.11
C SER A 31 -4.19 -18.13 0.58
N SER A 32 -3.00 -17.93 -0.01
CA SER A 32 -1.97 -17.07 0.59
C SER A 32 -2.43 -15.62 0.75
N GLN A 33 -3.21 -15.10 -0.21
CA GLN A 33 -3.77 -13.74 -0.12
C GLN A 33 -4.77 -13.62 1.04
N VAL A 34 -5.66 -14.62 1.18
CA VAL A 34 -6.65 -14.64 2.27
C VAL A 34 -5.97 -14.82 3.63
N ILE A 35 -4.96 -15.71 3.72
CA ILE A 35 -4.17 -15.89 4.94
C ILE A 35 -3.43 -14.59 5.31
N ASN A 36 -2.85 -13.89 4.36
CA ASN A 36 -2.18 -12.59 4.61
C ASN A 36 -3.16 -11.53 5.13
N LEU A 37 -4.37 -11.47 4.56
CA LEU A 37 -5.43 -10.59 5.07
C LEU A 37 -5.82 -10.97 6.50
N ALA A 38 -6.04 -12.25 6.78
CA ALA A 38 -6.39 -12.74 8.11
C ALA A 38 -5.30 -12.42 9.14
N ASN A 39 -4.02 -12.64 8.81
CA ASN A 39 -2.88 -12.25 9.62
C ASN A 39 -2.83 -10.73 9.88
N GLY A 40 -3.06 -9.92 8.84
CA GLY A 40 -3.08 -8.47 8.94
C GLY A 40 -4.18 -7.96 9.89
N TYR A 41 -5.40 -8.46 9.73
CA TYR A 41 -6.55 -8.05 10.57
C TYR A 41 -6.44 -8.56 12.01
N SER A 42 -5.97 -9.79 12.23
CA SER A 42 -5.75 -10.35 13.56
C SER A 42 -4.51 -9.78 14.26
N LYS A 43 -3.62 -9.12 13.50
CA LYS A 43 -2.33 -8.64 13.99
C LYS A 43 -1.46 -9.76 14.60
N ALA A 44 -1.62 -10.98 14.09
CA ALA A 44 -1.06 -12.19 14.67
C ALA A 44 0.47 -12.20 14.76
N THR A 45 1.15 -11.69 13.72
CA THR A 45 2.61 -11.61 13.65
C THR A 45 3.18 -10.28 14.15
N ARG A 46 2.51 -9.63 15.12
CA ARG A 46 3.07 -8.44 15.78
C ARG A 46 4.17 -8.80 16.79
N PRO A 47 5.02 -7.82 17.16
CA PRO A 47 6.13 -8.04 18.11
C PRO A 47 5.73 -8.70 19.43
N ALA A 48 4.50 -8.46 19.91
CA ALA A 48 3.98 -9.09 21.12
C ALA A 48 3.90 -10.63 21.06
N ASN A 49 3.78 -11.20 19.84
CA ASN A 49 3.67 -12.64 19.65
C ASN A 49 4.99 -13.25 19.16
N VAL A 50 5.59 -12.65 18.13
CA VAL A 50 6.71 -13.27 17.40
C VAL A 50 8.01 -12.45 17.46
N GLY A 51 8.06 -11.40 18.29
CA GLY A 51 9.20 -10.49 18.39
C GLY A 51 9.27 -9.49 17.23
N GLN A 52 10.18 -8.54 17.36
CA GLN A 52 10.49 -7.57 16.30
C GLN A 52 11.57 -8.18 15.39
N VAL A 53 11.15 -8.82 14.31
CA VAL A 53 12.01 -9.63 13.42
C VAL A 53 13.28 -8.89 12.96
N SER A 54 13.21 -7.59 12.65
CA SER A 54 14.37 -6.80 12.23
C SER A 54 15.43 -6.64 13.33
N GLU A 55 15.00 -6.54 14.59
CA GLU A 55 15.89 -6.46 15.76
C GLU A 55 16.38 -7.84 16.17
N ASP A 56 15.51 -8.83 16.11
CA ASP A 56 15.82 -10.22 16.43
C ASP A 56 16.87 -10.81 15.48
N ILE A 57 16.83 -10.48 14.18
CA ILE A 57 17.88 -10.90 13.23
C ILE A 57 19.23 -10.30 13.58
N LYS A 58 19.29 -9.05 14.05
CA LYS A 58 20.54 -8.45 14.54
C LYS A 58 21.04 -9.20 15.76
N THR A 59 20.20 -9.36 16.78
CA THR A 59 20.55 -10.07 18.02
C THR A 59 21.02 -11.50 17.73
N PHE A 60 20.36 -12.20 16.80
CA PHE A 60 20.77 -13.52 16.36
C PHE A 60 22.16 -13.52 15.71
N ARG A 61 22.49 -12.52 14.90
CA ARG A 61 23.80 -12.41 14.24
C ARG A 61 24.92 -12.03 15.20
N ASP A 62 24.59 -11.31 16.27
CA ASP A 62 25.52 -10.84 17.29
C ASP A 62 25.68 -11.87 18.44
N ASP A 63 24.99 -13.03 18.38
CA ASP A 63 25.04 -14.07 19.38
C ASP A 63 26.30 -14.93 19.21
N GLU A 64 27.31 -14.63 20.00
CA GLU A 64 28.65 -15.30 20.00
C GLU A 64 28.60 -16.79 20.39
N THR A 65 27.46 -17.27 20.92
CA THR A 65 27.28 -18.69 21.28
C THR A 65 26.94 -19.55 20.08
N LEU A 66 26.59 -18.96 18.97
CA LEU A 66 26.21 -19.66 17.75
C LEU A 66 27.44 -20.03 16.91
N THR A 67 27.48 -21.26 16.46
CA THR A 67 28.54 -21.80 15.60
C THR A 67 28.24 -21.60 14.10
N GLY A 68 27.05 -21.11 13.76
CA GLY A 68 26.61 -20.89 12.39
C GLY A 68 25.37 -20.00 12.32
N TYR A 69 25.04 -19.57 11.09
CA TYR A 69 23.92 -18.67 10.81
C TYR A 69 23.01 -19.26 9.73
N THR A 70 22.77 -20.57 9.82
CA THR A 70 21.85 -21.25 8.91
C THR A 70 20.41 -20.90 9.24
N ASN A 71 19.50 -21.19 8.30
CA ASN A 71 18.06 -21.07 8.56
C ASN A 71 17.59 -21.91 9.75
N GLN A 72 18.21 -23.09 9.96
CA GLN A 72 17.88 -23.96 11.11
C GLN A 72 18.33 -23.35 12.44
N ASP A 73 19.48 -22.70 12.48
CA ASP A 73 19.96 -22.00 13.68
C ASP A 73 19.03 -20.84 14.03
N TRP A 74 18.58 -20.05 13.03
CA TRP A 74 17.57 -19.04 13.22
C TRP A 74 16.25 -19.58 13.77
N ILE A 75 15.74 -20.69 13.23
CA ILE A 75 14.49 -21.33 13.69
C ILE A 75 14.65 -21.74 15.17
N ASN A 76 15.74 -22.37 15.52
CA ASN A 76 15.99 -22.84 16.88
C ASN A 76 16.11 -21.66 17.86
N TRP A 77 16.90 -20.65 17.50
CA TRP A 77 17.08 -19.44 18.31
C TRP A 77 15.75 -18.72 18.54
N HIS A 78 14.97 -18.50 17.48
CA HIS A 78 13.68 -17.83 17.56
C HIS A 78 12.66 -18.61 18.39
N LYS A 79 12.58 -19.94 18.23
CA LYS A 79 11.71 -20.81 19.03
C LYS A 79 12.08 -20.80 20.52
N ASN A 80 13.36 -20.75 20.84
CA ASN A 80 13.82 -20.64 22.23
C ASN A 80 13.43 -19.30 22.85
N LYS A 81 13.53 -18.23 22.09
CA LYS A 81 13.18 -16.89 22.55
C LYS A 81 11.66 -16.67 22.65
N TYR A 82 10.90 -17.25 21.73
CA TYR A 82 9.44 -17.12 21.64
C TYR A 82 8.77 -18.50 21.52
N PRO A 83 8.77 -19.33 22.56
CA PRO A 83 8.37 -20.74 22.46
C PRO A 83 6.90 -20.92 22.00
N GLU A 84 6.02 -19.98 22.36
CA GLU A 84 4.61 -20.01 21.98
C GLU A 84 4.25 -19.04 20.83
N GLY A 85 5.23 -18.29 20.34
CA GLY A 85 4.97 -17.17 19.42
C GLY A 85 4.29 -17.58 18.14
N ILE A 86 4.77 -18.65 17.49
CA ILE A 86 4.18 -19.17 16.26
C ILE A 86 2.80 -19.76 16.53
N GLN A 87 2.61 -20.48 17.65
CA GLN A 87 1.29 -21.03 17.99
C GLN A 87 0.26 -19.92 18.18
N LYS A 88 0.55 -18.90 18.99
CA LYS A 88 -0.31 -17.74 19.21
C LYS A 88 -0.66 -17.01 17.90
N ALA A 89 0.35 -16.82 17.04
CA ALA A 89 0.13 -16.20 15.72
C ALA A 89 -0.75 -17.09 14.82
N THR A 90 -0.55 -18.39 14.84
CA THR A 90 -1.34 -19.35 14.08
C THR A 90 -2.79 -19.34 14.52
N ASP A 91 -3.05 -19.42 15.83
CA ASP A 91 -4.42 -19.44 16.37
C ASP A 91 -5.16 -18.13 16.04
N ALA A 92 -4.53 -16.99 16.23
CA ALA A 92 -5.12 -15.69 15.90
C ALA A 92 -5.40 -15.55 14.39
N THR A 93 -4.48 -15.99 13.53
CA THR A 93 -4.68 -15.99 12.08
C THR A 93 -5.79 -16.94 11.68
N TRP A 94 -5.84 -18.14 12.26
CA TRP A 94 -6.84 -19.14 11.98
C TRP A 94 -8.25 -18.68 12.33
N ASP A 95 -8.44 -18.12 13.52
CA ASP A 95 -9.74 -17.57 13.96
C ASP A 95 -10.25 -16.48 13.01
N MET A 96 -9.36 -15.58 12.59
CA MET A 96 -9.72 -14.55 11.62
C MET A 96 -10.00 -15.14 10.24
N PHE A 97 -9.21 -16.10 9.79
CA PHE A 97 -9.44 -16.81 8.53
C PHE A 97 -10.81 -17.49 8.49
N GLN A 98 -11.21 -18.18 9.58
CA GLN A 98 -12.54 -18.80 9.67
C GLN A 98 -13.66 -17.76 9.58
N LYS A 99 -13.53 -16.62 10.26
CA LYS A 99 -14.48 -15.50 10.15
C LYS A 99 -14.59 -14.97 8.71
N MET A 100 -13.46 -14.85 8.01
CA MET A 100 -13.46 -14.43 6.61
C MET A 100 -14.14 -15.46 5.71
N VAL A 101 -13.86 -16.75 5.89
CA VAL A 101 -14.51 -17.82 5.12
C VAL A 101 -16.03 -17.78 5.33
N GLN A 102 -16.49 -17.65 6.59
CA GLN A 102 -17.91 -17.52 6.89
C GLN A 102 -18.53 -16.31 6.18
N SER A 103 -17.88 -15.13 6.26
CA SER A 103 -18.36 -13.92 5.61
C SER A 103 -18.40 -14.07 4.08
N LEU A 104 -17.35 -14.64 3.47
CA LEU A 104 -17.29 -14.86 2.03
C LEU A 104 -18.39 -15.81 1.54
N ASN A 105 -18.77 -16.80 2.34
CA ASN A 105 -19.85 -17.72 2.00
C ASN A 105 -21.25 -17.06 2.03
N THR A 106 -21.39 -15.88 2.62
CA THR A 106 -22.66 -15.12 2.63
C THR A 106 -22.76 -14.10 1.50
N VAL A 107 -21.65 -13.79 0.83
CA VAL A 107 -21.64 -12.83 -0.29
C VAL A 107 -22.32 -13.44 -1.50
N THR A 108 -23.31 -12.74 -2.01
CA THR A 108 -24.06 -13.14 -3.21
C THR A 108 -23.54 -12.42 -4.46
N LYS A 109 -23.97 -12.89 -5.63
CA LYS A 109 -23.68 -12.20 -6.90
C LYS A 109 -24.29 -10.78 -6.93
N GLU A 110 -25.45 -10.63 -6.32
CA GLU A 110 -26.15 -9.36 -6.19
C GLU A 110 -25.37 -8.36 -5.31
N ASP A 111 -24.71 -8.84 -4.26
CA ASP A 111 -23.85 -8.00 -3.42
C ASP A 111 -22.61 -7.53 -4.19
N ILE A 112 -22.03 -8.40 -5.00
CA ILE A 112 -20.91 -8.05 -5.89
C ILE A 112 -21.37 -7.01 -6.91
N GLN A 113 -22.54 -7.19 -7.51
CA GLN A 113 -23.10 -6.22 -8.46
C GLN A 113 -23.29 -4.85 -7.82
N LYS A 114 -23.90 -4.78 -6.63
CA LYS A 114 -24.08 -3.51 -5.90
C LYS A 114 -22.74 -2.84 -5.56
N TRP A 115 -21.73 -3.64 -5.20
CA TRP A 115 -20.40 -3.12 -4.94
C TRP A 115 -19.75 -2.54 -6.20
N GLU A 116 -19.87 -3.22 -7.35
CA GLU A 116 -19.39 -2.72 -8.64
C GLU A 116 -20.12 -1.45 -9.07
N GLU A 117 -21.45 -1.40 -8.91
CA GLU A 117 -22.27 -0.22 -9.19
C GLU A 117 -21.84 0.98 -8.33
N ASP A 118 -21.66 0.77 -7.02
CA ASP A 118 -21.16 1.81 -6.11
C ASP A 118 -19.74 2.27 -6.50
N PHE A 119 -18.86 1.34 -6.85
CA PHE A 119 -17.50 1.66 -7.27
C PHE A 119 -17.47 2.46 -8.58
N VAL A 120 -18.19 2.01 -9.61
CA VAL A 120 -18.16 2.61 -10.94
C VAL A 120 -18.97 3.91 -10.99
N PHE A 121 -20.16 3.92 -10.43
CA PHE A 121 -21.08 5.05 -10.60
C PHE A 121 -20.97 6.09 -9.48
N SER A 122 -20.86 5.66 -8.23
CA SER A 122 -20.83 6.59 -7.09
C SER A 122 -19.42 7.07 -6.79
N LYS A 123 -18.51 6.16 -6.48
CA LYS A 123 -17.16 6.55 -6.02
C LYS A 123 -16.31 7.22 -7.09
N THR A 124 -16.44 6.79 -8.35
CA THR A 124 -15.73 7.41 -9.48
C THR A 124 -16.26 8.82 -9.70
N TYR A 125 -17.60 8.99 -9.70
CA TYR A 125 -18.23 10.30 -9.84
C TYR A 125 -17.88 11.24 -8.66
N ASP A 126 -17.93 10.72 -7.43
CA ASP A 126 -17.53 11.48 -6.23
C ASP A 126 -16.06 11.93 -6.30
N GLY A 127 -15.19 11.10 -6.88
CA GLY A 127 -13.80 11.45 -7.13
C GLY A 127 -13.67 12.66 -8.05
N LEU A 128 -14.37 12.62 -9.19
CA LEU A 128 -14.41 13.71 -10.14
C LEU A 128 -15.00 15.01 -9.53
N MET A 129 -16.04 14.89 -8.71
CA MET A 129 -16.63 16.04 -8.02
C MET A 129 -15.67 16.67 -7.01
N VAL A 130 -14.88 15.84 -6.30
CA VAL A 130 -13.84 16.34 -5.38
C VAL A 130 -12.75 17.10 -6.13
N GLN A 131 -12.27 16.56 -7.26
CA GLN A 131 -11.28 17.23 -8.10
C GLN A 131 -11.79 18.59 -8.59
N ASN A 132 -12.99 18.61 -9.14
CA ASN A 132 -13.64 19.86 -9.60
C ASN A 132 -13.79 20.88 -8.47
N ALA A 133 -14.24 20.45 -7.29
CA ALA A 133 -14.40 21.32 -6.13
C ALA A 133 -13.08 21.91 -5.65
N ILE A 134 -11.99 21.14 -5.64
CA ILE A 134 -10.66 21.61 -5.25
C ILE A 134 -10.12 22.62 -6.27
N VAL A 135 -10.14 22.30 -7.57
CA VAL A 135 -9.70 23.21 -8.64
C VAL A 135 -10.45 24.54 -8.57
N LYS A 136 -11.77 24.48 -8.46
CA LYS A 136 -12.61 25.67 -8.33
C LYS A 136 -12.29 26.50 -7.10
N LYS A 137 -12.12 25.82 -5.94
CA LYS A 137 -11.85 26.48 -4.67
C LYS A 137 -10.51 27.21 -4.69
N ILE A 138 -9.46 26.60 -5.23
CA ILE A 138 -8.15 27.23 -5.38
C ILE A 138 -8.26 28.45 -6.31
N ALA A 139 -8.92 28.30 -7.46
CA ALA A 139 -9.11 29.40 -8.39
C ALA A 139 -9.83 30.59 -7.75
N GLU A 140 -10.87 30.34 -6.94
CA GLU A 140 -11.55 31.38 -6.16
C GLU A 140 -10.62 32.07 -5.16
N GLU A 141 -9.79 31.32 -4.44
CA GLU A 141 -8.89 31.85 -3.40
C GLU A 141 -7.75 32.69 -3.99
N ILE A 142 -7.21 32.30 -5.16
CA ILE A 142 -6.20 33.10 -5.88
C ILE A 142 -6.81 34.15 -6.82
N ASN A 143 -8.13 34.29 -6.79
CA ASN A 143 -8.90 35.27 -7.56
C ASN A 143 -8.70 35.18 -9.09
N THR A 144 -8.72 33.96 -9.65
CA THR A 144 -8.65 33.70 -11.08
C THR A 144 -9.95 33.09 -11.62
N GLN A 145 -10.29 33.41 -12.86
CA GLN A 145 -11.36 32.76 -13.63
C GLN A 145 -10.81 31.73 -14.64
N ASN A 146 -9.48 31.65 -14.77
CA ASN A 146 -8.81 30.75 -15.71
C ASN A 146 -8.56 29.40 -15.05
N TYR A 147 -9.60 28.56 -14.98
CA TYR A 147 -9.49 27.18 -14.51
C TYR A 147 -10.42 26.25 -15.31
N ARG A 148 -10.05 24.99 -15.41
CA ARG A 148 -10.86 23.95 -16.03
C ARG A 148 -10.46 22.56 -15.52
N LEU A 149 -11.34 21.59 -15.67
CA LEU A 149 -10.99 20.17 -15.55
C LEU A 149 -10.17 19.71 -16.77
N ALA A 150 -9.44 18.64 -16.61
CA ALA A 150 -8.72 17.99 -17.68
C ALA A 150 -9.67 17.34 -18.69
N LEU A 151 -9.22 17.25 -19.94
CA LEU A 151 -9.84 16.44 -20.97
C LEU A 151 -9.43 14.97 -20.80
N PRO A 152 -10.16 13.98 -21.37
CA PRO A 152 -9.84 12.56 -21.20
C PRO A 152 -8.41 12.17 -21.62
N GLU A 153 -7.82 12.84 -22.60
CA GLU A 153 -6.44 12.64 -23.03
C GLU A 153 -5.43 13.16 -22.00
N GLU A 154 -5.76 14.24 -21.31
CA GLU A 154 -4.95 14.85 -20.27
C GLU A 154 -5.04 14.03 -18.97
N GLU A 155 -6.23 13.51 -18.63
CA GLU A 155 -6.43 12.58 -17.50
C GLU A 155 -5.59 11.30 -17.65
N ARG A 156 -5.44 10.77 -18.87
CA ARG A 156 -4.56 9.63 -19.16
C ARG A 156 -3.09 9.93 -18.88
N GLN A 157 -2.71 11.20 -18.89
CA GLN A 157 -1.39 11.69 -18.53
C GLN A 157 -1.28 12.04 -17.05
N GLY A 158 -2.36 11.79 -16.27
CA GLY A 158 -2.41 12.04 -14.83
C GLY A 158 -2.67 13.49 -14.45
N ILE A 159 -3.19 14.31 -15.38
CA ILE A 159 -3.61 15.68 -15.11
C ILE A 159 -5.09 15.67 -14.77
N ASP A 160 -5.48 16.25 -13.64
CA ASP A 160 -6.88 16.32 -13.20
C ASP A 160 -7.54 17.67 -13.56
N GLY A 161 -6.74 18.70 -13.83
CA GLY A 161 -7.24 20.02 -14.24
C GLY A 161 -6.13 21.03 -14.48
N TYR A 162 -6.55 22.28 -14.72
CA TYR A 162 -5.65 23.41 -14.92
C TYR A 162 -6.13 24.62 -14.13
N ILE A 163 -5.19 25.37 -13.59
CA ILE A 163 -5.40 26.67 -12.94
C ILE A 163 -4.34 27.62 -13.48
N ASN A 164 -4.71 28.76 -14.07
CA ASN A 164 -3.80 29.70 -14.77
C ASN A 164 -2.85 29.00 -15.76
N ASN A 165 -3.35 27.99 -16.50
CA ASN A 165 -2.62 27.13 -17.43
C ASN A 165 -1.59 26.20 -16.76
N HIS A 166 -1.46 26.17 -15.44
CA HIS A 166 -0.63 25.19 -14.72
C HIS A 166 -1.40 23.88 -14.55
N PRO A 167 -0.86 22.74 -15.02
CA PRO A 167 -1.50 21.44 -14.85
C PRO A 167 -1.48 21.02 -13.38
N VAL A 168 -2.59 20.47 -12.92
CA VAL A 168 -2.82 20.07 -11.53
C VAL A 168 -3.12 18.58 -11.47
N GLN A 169 -2.51 17.91 -10.50
CA GLN A 169 -2.83 16.54 -10.12
C GLN A 169 -3.34 16.51 -8.67
N ILE A 170 -4.51 15.90 -8.45
CA ILE A 170 -5.17 15.87 -7.15
C ILE A 170 -5.17 14.44 -6.61
N LYS A 171 -4.52 14.21 -5.49
CA LYS A 171 -4.36 12.90 -4.88
C LYS A 171 -4.91 12.87 -3.45
N SER A 172 -5.54 11.75 -3.06
CA SER A 172 -5.87 11.56 -1.65
C SER A 172 -4.60 11.25 -0.85
N ASP A 173 -4.53 11.66 0.41
CA ASP A 173 -3.41 11.37 1.32
C ASP A 173 -3.18 9.87 1.55
N THR A 174 -4.19 9.03 1.29
CA THR A 174 -4.06 7.57 1.31
C THR A 174 -3.24 7.04 0.13
N TYR A 175 -3.16 7.78 -0.98
CA TYR A 175 -2.37 7.42 -2.15
C TYR A 175 -0.87 7.54 -1.88
N ASP A 176 -0.47 8.54 -1.11
CA ASP A 176 0.92 8.83 -0.72
C ASP A 176 1.54 7.67 0.08
N ARG A 177 0.73 7.01 0.92
CA ARG A 177 1.15 5.87 1.76
C ARG A 177 1.49 4.60 0.95
N THR A 178 1.11 4.53 -0.32
CA THR A 178 1.38 3.37 -1.18
C THR A 178 2.69 3.47 -1.95
N GLY A 179 3.47 4.56 -1.79
CA GLY A 179 4.77 4.77 -2.41
C GLY A 179 4.74 4.90 -3.94
N ARG A 180 3.58 5.16 -4.55
CA ARG A 180 3.41 5.27 -6.01
C ARG A 180 3.83 6.63 -6.58
N LEU A 181 3.96 7.66 -5.76
CA LEU A 181 4.31 9.03 -6.18
C LEU A 181 5.75 9.18 -6.70
N HIS A 182 6.67 8.24 -6.37
CA HIS A 182 8.08 8.38 -6.74
C HIS A 182 8.43 7.99 -8.19
N ASN A 183 7.48 7.52 -8.99
CA ASN A 183 7.74 7.04 -10.35
C ASN A 183 7.12 7.90 -11.47
N GLU A 184 6.41 8.97 -11.13
CA GLU A 184 5.77 9.84 -12.12
C GLU A 184 6.54 11.16 -12.20
N GLU A 185 7.50 11.28 -13.13
CA GLU A 185 8.11 12.56 -13.52
C GLU A 185 7.06 13.39 -14.27
N MET A 186 6.12 14.02 -13.54
CA MET A 186 5.17 14.92 -14.16
C MET A 186 5.42 16.36 -13.70
N GLN A 187 5.46 17.27 -14.68
CA GLN A 187 5.53 18.70 -14.46
C GLN A 187 4.14 19.27 -14.08
N CYS A 188 3.51 18.69 -13.07
CA CYS A 188 2.21 19.18 -12.57
C CYS A 188 2.34 19.60 -11.10
N VAL A 189 1.51 20.56 -10.70
CA VAL A 189 1.31 20.89 -9.30
C VAL A 189 0.51 19.77 -8.64
N VAL A 190 1.12 19.07 -7.68
CA VAL A 190 0.45 17.97 -6.96
C VAL A 190 -0.23 18.53 -5.72
N ILE A 191 -1.54 18.32 -5.60
CA ILE A 191 -2.35 18.73 -4.47
C ILE A 191 -2.84 17.49 -3.74
N SER A 192 -2.40 17.32 -2.50
CA SER A 192 -2.85 16.25 -1.63
C SER A 192 -4.07 16.68 -0.83
N TYR A 193 -5.08 15.81 -0.75
CA TYR A 193 -6.27 16.08 0.06
C TYR A 193 -6.62 14.95 1.00
N LYS A 194 -7.29 15.32 2.10
CA LYS A 194 -7.82 14.40 3.09
C LYS A 194 -9.32 14.60 3.25
N LYS A 195 -10.07 13.49 3.20
CA LYS A 195 -11.50 13.50 3.58
C LYS A 195 -11.63 13.36 5.10
N SER A 196 -12.30 14.30 5.73
CA SER A 196 -12.81 14.22 7.09
C SER A 196 -14.33 14.17 7.06
N ASN A 197 -15.01 13.69 8.13
CA ASN A 197 -16.43 13.32 8.13
C ASN A 197 -17.41 14.24 7.37
N LYS A 198 -17.09 15.54 7.22
CA LYS A 198 -17.94 16.51 6.50
C LYS A 198 -17.14 17.52 5.67
N THR A 199 -15.81 17.39 5.59
CA THR A 199 -14.93 18.37 4.94
C THR A 199 -13.86 17.67 4.12
N ILE A 200 -13.42 18.38 3.08
CA ILE A 200 -12.21 18.06 2.33
C ILE A 200 -11.17 19.09 2.76
N ILE A 201 -10.03 18.61 3.24
CA ILE A 201 -8.91 19.45 3.67
C ILE A 201 -7.79 19.22 2.65
N PHE A 202 -7.22 20.27 2.11
CA PHE A 202 -6.11 20.22 1.17
C PHE A 202 -5.20 21.44 1.36
N ASP A 203 -3.95 21.29 0.98
CA ASP A 203 -2.92 22.32 1.06
C ASP A 203 -2.37 22.60 -0.33
N TYR A 204 -2.10 23.88 -0.63
CA TYR A 204 -1.50 24.31 -1.89
C TYR A 204 -0.65 25.58 -1.68
N ASN A 205 0.31 25.83 -2.57
CA ASN A 205 1.08 27.07 -2.57
C ASN A 205 0.54 27.99 -3.69
N PRO A 206 0.01 29.19 -3.39
CA PRO A 206 -0.47 30.14 -4.40
C PRO A 206 0.57 30.53 -5.44
N GLU A 207 1.86 30.49 -5.10
CA GLU A 207 2.96 30.85 -6.02
C GLU A 207 3.09 29.84 -7.18
N ASP A 208 2.61 28.60 -7.00
CA ASP A 208 2.64 27.57 -8.04
C ASP A 208 1.70 27.88 -9.23
N PHE A 209 0.86 28.91 -9.10
CA PHE A 209 -0.15 29.31 -10.09
C PHE A 209 0.04 30.74 -10.63
N GLN A 210 1.22 31.35 -10.40
CA GLN A 210 1.55 32.70 -10.88
C GLN A 210 2.20 32.69 -12.26
#